data_cd42af51587f6f3df91baa6ae77f8f20
#
_entry.id   cd42af51587f6f3df91baa6ae77f8f20
#
_cell.length_a   1.000
_cell.length_b   1.000
_cell.length_c   1.000
_cell.angle_alpha   90.00
_cell.angle_beta   90.00
_cell.angle_gamma   90.00
#
_symmetry.space_group_name_H-M   'P 1'
#
loop_
_entity.id
_entity.type
_entity.pdbx_description
1 polymer ?
#
loop_
_entity_poly.entity_id
_entity_poly.type
_entity_poly.pdbx_seq_one_letter_code
_entity_poly.pdbx_strand_id
1 'polypeptide(L)'
;LGGYPIIAKPDQGARGQGVRVLGDHDDLAQYCIDQPNPFVLQRYHPGPVEVGVLWIRHAQTITEPASPAGFIYAINKKDFPEVVGDGKHSIRQLILKHPRHRAQAHMFVRRMGKQQHQIPAADERVPLGNFGNHAQGAMFTDGQDLITPELSQRIDAIADGFRDKHGRGFDIGRFDVRCVSYEALRRGEDLGIVELNGLTSEPTNIYDPNRSLRWAWRTMLGYWRHVETLAGARIADGSGEPITKKEAWDMLNDFLRAMSR
;
A
#
# COMPACT_ATOMS: atom_id res chain seq x y z
N LEU A 1 -3.14 -17.72 13.53
CA LEU A 1 -3.68 -16.99 12.36
C LEU A 1 -5.21 -17.17 12.19
N GLY A 2 -5.85 -18.08 12.91
CA GLY A 2 -7.31 -18.27 12.89
C GLY A 2 -7.82 -19.23 11.79
N GLY A 3 -6.94 -19.95 11.11
CA GLY A 3 -7.31 -20.88 10.04
C GLY A 3 -7.10 -20.32 8.64
N TYR A 4 -7.44 -21.14 7.66
CA TYR A 4 -7.41 -20.76 6.24
C TYR A 4 -8.68 -20.00 5.83
N PRO A 5 -8.61 -19.19 4.77
CA PRO A 5 -7.41 -18.86 4.00
C PRO A 5 -6.42 -17.95 4.75
N ILE A 6 -5.12 -18.08 4.41
CA ILE A 6 -4.04 -17.21 4.88
C ILE A 6 -3.28 -16.62 3.70
N ILE A 7 -2.50 -15.56 3.95
CA ILE A 7 -1.56 -14.99 2.98
C ILE A 7 -0.16 -15.47 3.30
N ALA A 8 0.55 -15.96 2.27
CA ALA A 8 1.99 -16.13 2.30
C ALA A 8 2.66 -15.09 1.41
N LYS A 9 3.74 -14.50 1.90
CA LYS A 9 4.52 -13.52 1.14
C LYS A 9 6.01 -13.62 1.48
N PRO A 10 6.93 -13.49 0.50
CA PRO A 10 8.36 -13.46 0.78
C PRO A 10 8.69 -12.38 1.81
N ASP A 11 9.64 -12.66 2.70
CA ASP A 11 10.13 -11.67 3.68
C ASP A 11 10.78 -10.47 2.98
N GLN A 12 11.45 -10.73 1.86
CA GLN A 12 11.99 -9.70 0.99
C GLN A 12 11.36 -9.81 -0.40
N GLY A 13 10.78 -8.72 -0.85
CA GLY A 13 10.11 -8.68 -2.15
C GLY A 13 9.50 -7.32 -2.43
N ALA A 14 9.07 -7.13 -3.67
CA ALA A 14 8.40 -5.91 -4.10
C ALA A 14 7.27 -6.22 -5.08
N ARG A 15 6.32 -5.31 -5.19
CA ARG A 15 5.26 -5.32 -6.21
C ARG A 15 4.37 -6.56 -6.19
N GLY A 16 4.23 -7.22 -5.01
CA GLY A 16 3.38 -8.40 -4.84
C GLY A 16 3.92 -9.69 -5.46
N GLN A 17 5.20 -9.74 -5.84
CA GLN A 17 5.82 -10.96 -6.33
C GLN A 17 5.90 -12.01 -5.23
N GLY A 18 5.50 -13.25 -5.56
CA GLY A 18 5.51 -14.37 -4.62
C GLY A 18 4.38 -14.34 -3.56
N VAL A 19 3.52 -13.33 -3.56
CA VAL A 19 2.35 -13.28 -2.67
C VAL A 19 1.29 -14.25 -3.15
N ARG A 20 0.82 -15.14 -2.26
CA ARG A 20 -0.24 -16.11 -2.55
C ARG A 20 -1.27 -16.14 -1.42
N VAL A 21 -2.53 -16.33 -1.80
CA VAL A 21 -3.59 -16.76 -0.88
C VAL A 21 -3.53 -18.28 -0.84
N LEU A 22 -3.44 -18.83 0.35
CA LEU A 22 -3.39 -20.28 0.59
C LEU A 22 -4.73 -20.69 1.18
N GLY A 23 -5.42 -21.59 0.49
CA GLY A 23 -6.77 -22.04 0.87
C GLY A 23 -6.77 -23.18 1.88
N ASP A 24 -5.68 -23.96 1.94
CA ASP A 24 -5.55 -25.13 2.77
C ASP A 24 -4.09 -25.48 3.09
N HIS A 25 -3.89 -26.65 3.69
CA HIS A 25 -2.56 -27.13 4.08
C HIS A 25 -1.70 -27.57 2.89
N ASP A 26 -2.32 -28.07 1.84
CA ASP A 26 -1.61 -28.53 0.64
C ASP A 26 -1.04 -27.34 -0.14
N ASP A 27 -1.80 -26.26 -0.22
CA ASP A 27 -1.32 -24.98 -0.76
C ASP A 27 -0.10 -24.46 0.02
N LEU A 28 -0.13 -24.56 1.36
CA LEU A 28 1.00 -24.16 2.20
C LEU A 28 2.22 -25.05 1.96
N ALA A 29 2.03 -26.36 1.90
CA ALA A 29 3.12 -27.29 1.61
C ALA A 29 3.77 -27.01 0.26
N GLN A 30 2.96 -26.76 -0.77
CA GLN A 30 3.45 -26.41 -2.10
C GLN A 30 4.18 -25.05 -2.09
N TYR A 31 3.66 -24.07 -1.34
CA TYR A 31 4.32 -22.77 -1.20
C TYR A 31 5.71 -22.90 -0.55
N CYS A 32 5.85 -23.74 0.48
CA CYS A 32 7.14 -24.00 1.13
C CYS A 32 8.18 -24.63 0.16
N ILE A 33 7.73 -25.46 -0.79
CA ILE A 33 8.59 -26.05 -1.82
C ILE A 33 9.02 -24.98 -2.85
N ASP A 34 8.07 -24.17 -3.29
CA ASP A 34 8.31 -23.15 -4.33
C ASP A 34 9.13 -21.95 -3.80
N GLN A 35 9.07 -21.67 -2.48
CA GLN A 35 9.69 -20.53 -1.84
C GLN A 35 10.75 -20.98 -0.81
N PRO A 36 12.00 -21.21 -1.24
CA PRO A 36 13.07 -21.68 -0.34
C PRO A 36 13.59 -20.60 0.62
N ASN A 37 13.30 -19.32 0.35
CA ASN A 37 13.72 -18.21 1.19
C ASN A 37 12.70 -17.94 2.31
N PRO A 38 13.08 -17.24 3.39
CA PRO A 38 12.17 -16.85 4.44
C PRO A 38 10.93 -16.13 3.92
N PHE A 39 9.80 -16.43 4.53
CA PHE A 39 8.52 -15.81 4.16
C PHE A 39 7.65 -15.57 5.40
N VAL A 40 6.68 -14.69 5.26
CA VAL A 40 5.72 -14.32 6.31
C VAL A 40 4.37 -14.93 5.99
N LEU A 41 3.74 -15.52 7.02
CA LEU A 41 2.34 -15.93 6.99
C LEU A 41 1.50 -14.89 7.71
N GLN A 42 0.42 -14.46 7.10
CA GLN A 42 -0.47 -13.44 7.61
C GLN A 42 -1.93 -13.87 7.48
N ARG A 43 -2.79 -13.44 8.43
CA ARG A 43 -4.23 -13.61 8.29
C ARG A 43 -4.72 -12.97 6.99
N TYR A 44 -5.52 -13.71 6.22
CA TYR A 44 -6.18 -13.15 5.05
C TYR A 44 -7.35 -12.26 5.47
N HIS A 45 -7.42 -11.07 4.89
CA HIS A 45 -8.57 -10.18 5.02
C HIS A 45 -9.34 -10.16 3.70
N PRO A 46 -10.60 -10.67 3.66
CA PRO A 46 -11.36 -10.80 2.42
C PRO A 46 -11.96 -9.48 1.92
N GLY A 47 -11.90 -8.44 2.72
CA GLY A 47 -12.56 -7.17 2.41
C GLY A 47 -12.21 -6.62 1.03
N PRO A 48 -13.21 -6.14 0.26
CA PRO A 48 -13.03 -5.67 -1.10
C PRO A 48 -12.36 -4.30 -1.19
N VAL A 49 -12.36 -3.55 -0.09
CA VAL A 49 -11.77 -2.21 -0.03
C VAL A 49 -10.32 -2.29 0.41
N GLU A 50 -9.44 -1.60 -0.31
CA GLU A 50 -8.05 -1.41 0.09
C GLU A 50 -7.68 0.07 -0.02
N VAL A 51 -7.01 0.59 1.01
CA VAL A 51 -6.55 1.97 1.08
C VAL A 51 -5.10 2.03 1.56
N GLY A 52 -4.39 3.08 1.17
CA GLY A 52 -3.13 3.44 1.81
C GLY A 52 -3.38 4.56 2.82
N VAL A 53 -2.96 4.39 4.07
CA VAL A 53 -3.12 5.39 5.14
C VAL A 53 -1.74 5.84 5.56
N LEU A 54 -1.36 7.07 5.18
CA LEU A 54 -0.09 7.67 5.56
C LEU A 54 -0.25 8.37 6.92
N TRP A 55 0.42 7.81 7.93
CA TRP A 55 0.45 8.34 9.27
C TRP A 55 1.79 9.02 9.54
N ILE A 56 1.78 10.15 10.26
CA ILE A 56 2.94 10.96 10.63
C ILE A 56 2.88 11.25 12.13
N ARG A 57 4.00 11.02 12.83
CA ARG A 57 4.16 11.37 14.24
C ARG A 57 4.17 12.89 14.44
N HIS A 58 3.61 13.36 15.53
CA HIS A 58 3.84 14.73 15.99
C HIS A 58 5.27 14.88 16.52
N ALA A 59 6.02 15.87 16.04
CA ALA A 59 7.43 16.02 16.43
C ALA A 59 7.65 16.20 17.95
N GLN A 60 6.72 16.90 18.62
CA GLN A 60 6.77 17.07 20.09
C GLN A 60 6.62 15.75 20.84
N THR A 61 5.99 14.74 20.28
CA THR A 61 5.83 13.43 20.95
C THR A 61 7.09 12.56 20.93
N ILE A 62 8.15 13.05 20.29
CA ILE A 62 9.47 12.41 20.36
C ILE A 62 10.07 12.56 21.78
N THR A 63 9.99 13.76 22.34
CA THR A 63 10.50 14.08 23.68
C THR A 63 9.44 13.99 24.77
N GLU A 64 8.19 14.29 24.44
CA GLU A 64 7.07 14.32 25.38
C GLU A 64 5.96 13.36 24.88
N PRO A 65 6.00 12.06 25.27
CA PRO A 65 4.99 11.12 24.85
C PRO A 65 3.57 11.60 25.15
N ALA A 66 2.73 11.64 24.14
CA ALA A 66 1.35 12.06 24.23
C ALA A 66 0.44 11.20 23.34
N SER A 67 -0.86 11.25 23.59
CA SER A 67 -1.87 10.62 22.75
C SER A 67 -2.86 11.70 22.28
N PRO A 68 -3.10 11.81 20.95
CA PRO A 68 -2.53 11.00 19.88
C PRO A 68 -1.03 11.27 19.66
N ALA A 69 -0.28 10.21 19.34
CA ALA A 69 1.14 10.32 19.04
C ALA A 69 1.41 10.92 17.65
N GLY A 70 0.44 10.85 16.76
CA GLY A 70 0.53 11.35 15.40
C GLY A 70 -0.85 11.56 14.75
N PHE A 71 -0.86 11.68 13.45
CA PHE A 71 -2.08 11.94 12.68
C PHE A 71 -2.04 11.30 11.29
N ILE A 72 -3.20 11.12 10.69
CA ILE A 72 -3.32 10.68 9.30
C ILE A 72 -3.07 11.90 8.40
N TYR A 73 -1.99 11.88 7.65
CA TYR A 73 -1.64 12.94 6.69
C TYR A 73 -2.42 12.81 5.40
N ALA A 74 -2.52 11.59 4.87
CA ALA A 74 -3.20 11.32 3.62
C ALA A 74 -3.80 9.91 3.60
N ILE A 75 -4.90 9.76 2.91
CA ILE A 75 -5.45 8.46 2.51
C ILE A 75 -5.54 8.43 0.99
N ASN A 76 -5.10 7.34 0.38
CA ASN A 76 -5.42 7.02 -1.00
C ASN A 76 -6.35 5.80 -1.05
N LYS A 77 -7.44 5.91 -1.82
CA LYS A 77 -8.29 4.80 -2.22
C LYS A 77 -7.57 4.04 -3.33
N LYS A 78 -7.73 2.71 -3.35
CA LYS A 78 -7.13 1.85 -4.38
C LYS A 78 -8.26 1.20 -5.17
N ASP A 79 -8.51 1.72 -6.38
CA ASP A 79 -9.50 1.17 -7.29
C ASP A 79 -8.83 0.07 -8.13
N PHE A 80 -9.33 -1.14 -8.00
CA PHE A 80 -8.81 -2.28 -8.75
C PHE A 80 -9.21 -2.18 -10.24
N PRO A 81 -8.31 -2.59 -11.16
CA PRO A 81 -8.61 -2.55 -12.57
C PRO A 81 -9.68 -3.59 -12.94
N GLU A 82 -10.70 -3.16 -13.64
CA GLU A 82 -11.78 -4.01 -14.18
C GLU A 82 -12.20 -3.54 -15.56
N VAL A 83 -12.85 -4.39 -16.32
CA VAL A 83 -13.61 -4.02 -17.51
C VAL A 83 -15.08 -4.37 -17.32
N VAL A 84 -15.96 -3.57 -17.92
CA VAL A 84 -17.39 -3.81 -17.93
C VAL A 84 -17.76 -4.41 -19.28
N GLY A 85 -18.42 -5.55 -19.26
CA GLY A 85 -18.93 -6.23 -20.43
C GLY A 85 -19.96 -5.41 -21.17
N ASP A 86 -20.00 -5.53 -22.48
CA ASP A 86 -21.02 -4.93 -23.35
C ASP A 86 -21.80 -5.97 -24.17
N GLY A 87 -21.60 -7.26 -23.87
CA GLY A 87 -22.23 -8.38 -24.58
C GLY A 87 -21.75 -8.58 -26.02
N LYS A 88 -20.71 -7.84 -26.47
CA LYS A 88 -20.26 -7.83 -27.89
C LYS A 88 -18.77 -8.00 -28.04
N HIS A 89 -17.96 -7.40 -27.14
CA HIS A 89 -16.52 -7.38 -27.25
C HIS A 89 -15.88 -8.34 -26.24
N SER A 90 -14.80 -9.00 -26.68
CA SER A 90 -14.01 -9.83 -25.77
C SER A 90 -13.30 -8.98 -24.70
N ILE A 91 -12.94 -9.59 -23.58
CA ILE A 91 -12.16 -8.94 -22.50
C ILE A 91 -10.93 -8.24 -23.07
N ARG A 92 -10.20 -8.88 -23.99
CA ARG A 92 -9.05 -8.25 -24.68
C ARG A 92 -9.44 -6.99 -25.44
N GLN A 93 -10.55 -7.00 -26.17
CA GLN A 93 -11.01 -5.82 -26.90
C GLN A 93 -11.46 -4.70 -25.96
N LEU A 94 -12.10 -5.03 -24.84
CA LEU A 94 -12.48 -4.07 -23.81
C LEU A 94 -11.26 -3.43 -23.16
N ILE A 95 -10.20 -4.22 -22.83
CA ILE A 95 -8.93 -3.72 -22.31
C ILE A 95 -8.31 -2.72 -23.31
N LEU A 96 -8.22 -3.07 -24.59
CA LEU A 96 -7.61 -2.22 -25.62
C LEU A 96 -8.40 -0.94 -25.91
N LYS A 97 -9.72 -0.97 -25.74
CA LYS A 97 -10.60 0.21 -25.89
C LYS A 97 -10.54 1.14 -24.69
N HIS A 98 -10.22 0.60 -23.48
CA HIS A 98 -10.22 1.41 -22.27
C HIS A 98 -9.04 2.39 -22.26
N PRO A 99 -9.26 3.70 -22.08
CA PRO A 99 -8.20 4.74 -22.24
C PRO A 99 -7.01 4.55 -21.32
N ARG A 100 -7.22 4.04 -20.10
CA ARG A 100 -6.15 3.75 -19.12
C ARG A 100 -5.55 2.35 -19.32
N HIS A 101 -6.41 1.32 -19.46
CA HIS A 101 -5.92 -0.07 -19.48
C HIS A 101 -5.12 -0.39 -20.74
N ARG A 102 -5.39 0.28 -21.87
CA ARG A 102 -4.62 0.09 -23.10
C ARG A 102 -3.12 0.36 -22.94
N ALA A 103 -2.73 1.26 -22.04
CA ALA A 103 -1.33 1.56 -21.78
C ALA A 103 -0.57 0.38 -21.14
N GLN A 104 -1.28 -0.49 -20.44
CA GLN A 104 -0.74 -1.68 -19.77
C GLN A 104 -1.39 -2.97 -20.31
N ALA A 105 -1.96 -2.93 -21.52
CA ALA A 105 -2.73 -4.02 -22.08
C ALA A 105 -1.96 -5.36 -22.13
N HIS A 106 -0.67 -5.33 -22.43
CA HIS A 106 0.18 -6.52 -22.46
C HIS A 106 0.16 -7.28 -21.11
N MET A 107 0.16 -6.55 -20.00
CA MET A 107 0.13 -7.13 -18.66
C MET A 107 -1.24 -7.76 -18.36
N PHE A 108 -2.33 -7.02 -18.62
CA PHE A 108 -3.67 -7.52 -18.38
C PHE A 108 -4.01 -8.72 -19.27
N VAL A 109 -3.71 -8.65 -20.56
CA VAL A 109 -3.95 -9.73 -21.52
C VAL A 109 -3.18 -10.99 -21.12
N ARG A 110 -1.91 -10.85 -20.71
CA ARG A 110 -1.11 -11.98 -20.20
C ARG A 110 -1.72 -12.60 -18.94
N ARG A 111 -2.20 -11.78 -18.00
CA ARG A 111 -2.83 -12.22 -16.75
C ARG A 111 -4.13 -12.97 -17.01
N MET A 112 -4.96 -12.47 -17.92
CA MET A 112 -6.24 -13.10 -18.29
C MET A 112 -6.07 -14.43 -19.04
N GLY A 113 -4.89 -14.69 -19.62
CA GLY A 113 -4.64 -15.94 -20.33
C GLY A 113 -5.74 -16.29 -21.35
N LYS A 114 -6.33 -17.48 -21.25
CA LYS A 114 -7.41 -17.91 -22.15
C LYS A 114 -8.72 -17.12 -21.95
N GLN A 115 -8.96 -16.58 -20.76
CA GLN A 115 -10.18 -15.80 -20.47
C GLN A 115 -10.28 -14.52 -21.31
N GLN A 116 -9.15 -13.98 -21.81
CA GLN A 116 -9.12 -12.77 -22.64
C GLN A 116 -10.06 -12.83 -23.87
N HIS A 117 -10.39 -14.03 -24.33
CA HIS A 117 -11.25 -14.25 -25.51
C HIS A 117 -12.73 -14.36 -25.16
N GLN A 118 -13.10 -14.44 -23.88
CA GLN A 118 -14.47 -14.48 -23.43
C GLN A 118 -15.15 -13.14 -23.70
N ILE A 119 -16.45 -13.19 -24.05
CA ILE A 119 -17.30 -12.01 -24.22
C ILE A 119 -18.16 -11.93 -22.97
N PRO A 120 -17.87 -11.01 -22.04
CA PRO A 120 -18.70 -10.85 -20.84
C PRO A 120 -20.08 -10.32 -21.20
N ALA A 121 -21.10 -10.70 -20.42
CA ALA A 121 -22.44 -10.17 -20.56
C ALA A 121 -22.45 -8.63 -20.42
N ALA A 122 -23.53 -7.99 -20.90
CA ALA A 122 -23.69 -6.55 -20.68
C ALA A 122 -23.72 -6.28 -19.17
N ASP A 123 -22.99 -5.24 -18.74
CA ASP A 123 -22.82 -4.80 -17.35
C ASP A 123 -22.09 -5.79 -16.42
N GLU A 124 -21.61 -6.90 -16.94
CA GLU A 124 -20.76 -7.82 -16.19
C GLU A 124 -19.40 -7.17 -15.88
N ARG A 125 -19.04 -7.08 -14.58
CA ARG A 125 -17.73 -6.58 -14.14
C ARG A 125 -16.71 -7.70 -14.10
N VAL A 126 -15.65 -7.57 -14.87
CA VAL A 126 -14.57 -8.56 -14.96
C VAL A 126 -13.30 -7.96 -14.35
N PRO A 127 -12.84 -8.44 -13.17
CA PRO A 127 -11.62 -7.98 -12.56
C PRO A 127 -10.40 -8.32 -13.43
N LEU A 128 -9.50 -7.35 -13.61
CA LEU A 128 -8.24 -7.55 -14.33
C LEU A 128 -7.05 -7.78 -13.37
N GLY A 129 -7.27 -7.65 -12.05
CA GLY A 129 -6.29 -7.90 -11.01
C GLY A 129 -6.81 -7.52 -9.63
N ASN A 130 -6.22 -8.14 -8.59
CA ASN A 130 -6.66 -8.04 -7.19
C ASN A 130 -5.60 -7.38 -6.28
N PHE A 131 -4.57 -6.77 -6.85
CA PHE A 131 -3.50 -6.15 -6.08
C PHE A 131 -3.60 -4.63 -6.15
N GLY A 132 -3.62 -3.99 -4.98
CA GLY A 132 -3.65 -2.54 -4.82
C GLY A 132 -2.33 -1.85 -5.17
N ASN A 133 -1.68 -2.26 -6.26
CA ASN A 133 -0.41 -1.71 -6.72
C ASN A 133 -0.60 -0.96 -8.05
N HIS A 134 -0.11 0.28 -8.10
CA HIS A 134 -0.18 1.13 -9.29
C HIS A 134 0.50 0.51 -10.53
N ALA A 135 1.66 -0.13 -10.33
CA ALA A 135 2.37 -0.83 -11.42
C ALA A 135 1.57 -2.05 -11.94
N GLN A 136 0.60 -2.54 -11.19
CA GLN A 136 -0.29 -3.63 -11.57
C GLN A 136 -1.67 -3.16 -12.06
N GLY A 137 -1.83 -1.86 -12.28
CA GLY A 137 -3.00 -1.27 -12.89
C GLY A 137 -3.99 -0.62 -11.94
N ALA A 138 -3.83 -0.76 -10.63
CA ALA A 138 -4.70 -0.07 -9.67
C ALA A 138 -4.65 1.45 -9.88
N MET A 139 -5.77 2.11 -9.76
CA MET A 139 -5.86 3.58 -9.76
C MET A 139 -5.88 4.06 -8.32
N PHE A 140 -5.12 5.12 -8.05
CA PHE A 140 -5.12 5.75 -6.74
C PHE A 140 -5.90 7.06 -6.82
N THR A 141 -6.87 7.20 -5.94
CA THR A 141 -7.67 8.41 -5.81
C THR A 141 -7.57 8.97 -4.39
N ASP A 142 -7.82 10.26 -4.23
CA ASP A 142 -7.76 10.93 -2.94
C ASP A 142 -8.87 10.43 -2.02
N GLY A 143 -8.50 10.07 -0.81
CA GLY A 143 -9.37 9.53 0.23
C GLY A 143 -9.43 10.39 1.49
N GLN A 144 -9.12 11.68 1.41
CA GLN A 144 -9.16 12.56 2.60
C GLN A 144 -10.55 12.66 3.24
N ASP A 145 -11.60 12.45 2.47
CA ASP A 145 -12.99 12.36 2.94
C ASP A 145 -13.25 11.17 3.90
N LEU A 146 -12.33 10.22 3.96
CA LEU A 146 -12.42 9.04 4.84
C LEU A 146 -11.84 9.29 6.23
N ILE A 147 -11.09 10.39 6.42
CA ILE A 147 -10.47 10.69 7.71
C ILE A 147 -11.54 11.14 8.70
N THR A 148 -11.67 10.41 9.79
CA THR A 148 -12.55 10.69 10.92
C THR A 148 -11.76 10.66 12.22
N PRO A 149 -12.28 11.20 13.32
CA PRO A 149 -11.66 11.06 14.64
C PRO A 149 -11.49 9.59 15.05
N GLU A 150 -12.49 8.75 14.79
CA GLU A 150 -12.50 7.31 15.12
C GLU A 150 -11.40 6.56 14.35
N LEU A 151 -11.31 6.77 13.04
CA LEU A 151 -10.25 6.20 12.22
C LEU A 151 -8.87 6.69 12.67
N SER A 152 -8.74 7.99 12.95
CA SER A 152 -7.48 8.60 13.39
C SER A 152 -7.01 8.01 14.71
N GLN A 153 -7.90 7.85 15.69
CA GLN A 153 -7.60 7.21 16.96
C GLN A 153 -7.19 5.74 16.77
N ARG A 154 -7.89 5.02 15.89
CA ARG A 154 -7.59 3.60 15.63
C ARG A 154 -6.24 3.42 14.96
N ILE A 155 -5.92 4.23 13.95
CA ILE A 155 -4.63 4.19 13.24
C ILE A 155 -3.49 4.60 14.18
N ASP A 156 -3.70 5.60 15.02
CA ASP A 156 -2.70 6.03 16.02
C ASP A 156 -2.39 4.90 17.01
N ALA A 157 -3.41 4.20 17.53
CA ALA A 157 -3.23 3.05 18.39
C ALA A 157 -2.51 1.88 17.69
N ILE A 158 -2.78 1.65 16.40
CA ILE A 158 -2.05 0.66 15.60
C ILE A 158 -0.58 1.08 15.44
N ALA A 159 -0.32 2.35 15.11
CA ALA A 159 1.03 2.87 14.94
C ALA A 159 1.85 2.75 16.24
N ASP A 160 1.24 2.98 17.39
CA ASP A 160 1.87 2.84 18.70
C ASP A 160 2.27 1.38 19.03
N GLY A 161 1.59 0.40 18.42
CA GLY A 161 1.94 -1.02 18.55
C GLY A 161 3.23 -1.43 17.82
N PHE A 162 3.71 -0.63 16.87
CA PHE A 162 4.94 -0.89 16.13
C PHE A 162 6.12 -0.23 16.83
N ARG A 163 6.78 -0.98 17.71
CA ARG A 163 7.95 -0.52 18.46
C ARG A 163 9.15 -1.41 18.21
N ASP A 164 10.34 -0.79 18.17
CA ASP A 164 11.61 -1.52 18.10
C ASP A 164 11.93 -2.17 19.47
N LYS A 165 13.05 -2.91 19.53
CA LYS A 165 13.54 -3.55 20.76
C LYS A 165 13.87 -2.57 21.90
N HIS A 166 13.95 -1.28 21.61
CA HIS A 166 14.18 -0.21 22.58
C HIS A 166 12.89 0.54 22.95
N GLY A 167 11.73 0.06 22.48
CA GLY A 167 10.43 0.67 22.72
C GLY A 167 10.14 1.92 21.87
N ARG A 168 10.97 2.22 20.86
CA ARG A 168 10.81 3.39 20.00
C ARG A 168 9.88 3.04 18.84
N GLY A 169 8.85 3.86 18.64
CA GLY A 169 7.98 3.77 17.47
C GLY A 169 8.62 4.38 16.21
N PHE A 170 8.02 4.11 15.06
CA PHE A 170 8.38 4.79 13.83
C PHE A 170 7.76 6.21 13.77
N ASP A 171 8.29 7.07 12.92
CA ASP A 171 7.86 8.46 12.81
C ASP A 171 6.94 8.72 11.61
N ILE A 172 7.16 8.01 10.50
CA ILE A 172 6.35 8.11 9.29
C ILE A 172 6.18 6.72 8.71
N GLY A 173 4.93 6.38 8.36
CA GLY A 173 4.65 5.13 7.70
C GLY A 173 3.32 5.13 6.97
N ARG A 174 3.26 4.45 5.84
CA ARG A 174 2.02 4.22 5.12
C ARG A 174 1.57 2.78 5.33
N PHE A 175 0.45 2.64 6.03
CA PHE A 175 -0.25 1.38 6.16
C PHE A 175 -1.06 1.09 4.90
N ASP A 176 -0.86 -0.06 4.30
CA ASP A 176 -1.81 -0.61 3.35
C ASP A 176 -2.85 -1.39 4.14
N VAL A 177 -4.10 -0.95 4.06
CA VAL A 177 -5.21 -1.41 4.93
C VAL A 177 -6.32 -2.00 4.07
N ARG A 178 -6.78 -3.20 4.42
CA ARG A 178 -8.01 -3.80 3.89
C ARG A 178 -9.15 -3.70 4.89
N CYS A 179 -10.38 -3.54 4.39
CA CYS A 179 -11.60 -3.48 5.19
C CYS A 179 -12.82 -3.89 4.36
N VAL A 180 -13.93 -4.16 5.03
CA VAL A 180 -15.17 -4.61 4.36
C VAL A 180 -15.87 -3.47 3.61
N SER A 181 -15.76 -2.23 4.08
CA SER A 181 -16.36 -1.05 3.43
C SER A 181 -15.68 0.25 3.87
N TYR A 182 -15.90 1.33 3.12
CA TYR A 182 -15.45 2.66 3.53
C TYR A 182 -16.13 3.16 4.82
N GLU A 183 -17.37 2.75 5.09
CA GLU A 183 -18.09 3.07 6.31
C GLU A 183 -17.45 2.39 7.53
N ALA A 184 -17.06 1.11 7.42
CA ALA A 184 -16.32 0.40 8.46
C ALA A 184 -14.94 1.05 8.69
N LEU A 185 -14.23 1.41 7.62
CA LEU A 185 -12.97 2.15 7.69
C LEU A 185 -13.13 3.46 8.47
N ARG A 186 -14.13 4.28 8.14
CA ARG A 186 -14.41 5.56 8.81
C ARG A 186 -14.68 5.39 10.31
N ARG A 187 -15.25 4.26 10.73
CA ARG A 187 -15.44 3.93 12.17
C ARG A 187 -14.22 3.30 12.82
N GLY A 188 -13.12 3.10 12.06
CA GLY A 188 -11.92 2.41 12.56
C GLY A 188 -12.13 0.93 12.85
N GLU A 189 -13.13 0.30 12.21
CA GLU A 189 -13.54 -1.09 12.41
C GLU A 189 -13.02 -1.97 11.29
N ASP A 190 -12.82 -3.26 11.59
CA ASP A 190 -12.48 -4.32 10.64
C ASP A 190 -11.25 -4.00 9.76
N LEU A 191 -10.20 -3.48 10.38
CA LEU A 191 -8.97 -3.10 9.69
C LEU A 191 -7.99 -4.27 9.63
N GLY A 192 -7.70 -4.76 8.43
CA GLY A 192 -6.62 -5.67 8.14
C GLY A 192 -5.39 -4.93 7.64
N ILE A 193 -4.33 -4.84 8.46
CA ILE A 193 -3.07 -4.25 8.02
C ILE A 193 -2.35 -5.24 7.10
N VAL A 194 -2.22 -4.87 5.84
CA VAL A 194 -1.56 -5.70 4.82
C VAL A 194 -0.04 -5.51 4.90
N GLU A 195 0.39 -4.25 5.02
CA GLU A 195 1.80 -3.87 4.93
C GLU A 195 2.01 -2.52 5.61
N LEU A 196 3.22 -2.30 6.15
CA LEU A 196 3.69 -1.00 6.61
C LEU A 196 4.89 -0.60 5.77
N ASN A 197 4.74 0.45 4.99
CA ASN A 197 5.79 1.07 4.19
C ASN A 197 6.42 2.23 4.97
N GLY A 198 7.75 2.27 5.06
CA GLY A 198 8.50 3.25 5.84
C GLY A 198 8.59 4.65 5.21
N LEU A 199 9.58 5.42 5.64
CA LEU A 199 9.80 6.83 5.29
C LEU A 199 9.86 7.12 3.78
N THR A 200 10.31 6.17 2.97
CA THR A 200 10.38 6.33 1.51
C THR A 200 9.01 6.26 0.83
N SER A 201 7.94 5.95 1.57
CA SER A 201 6.59 6.01 1.02
C SER A 201 6.13 7.46 0.92
N GLU A 202 5.55 7.77 -0.22
CA GLU A 202 4.98 9.08 -0.53
C GLU A 202 3.46 9.10 -0.27
N PRO A 203 2.84 10.28 -0.14
CA PRO A 203 1.38 10.42 -0.11
C PRO A 203 0.77 10.10 -1.47
N THR A 204 0.50 8.82 -1.75
CA THR A 204 0.10 8.31 -3.07
C THR A 204 -1.28 8.81 -3.56
N ASN A 205 -2.04 9.52 -2.75
CA ASN A 205 -3.24 10.25 -3.19
C ASN A 205 -2.92 11.36 -4.21
N ILE A 206 -1.65 11.79 -4.32
CA ILE A 206 -1.20 12.75 -5.36
C ILE A 206 -1.39 12.24 -6.79
N TYR A 207 -1.55 10.94 -6.96
CA TYR A 207 -1.78 10.31 -8.27
C TYR A 207 -3.25 10.33 -8.71
N ASP A 208 -4.15 10.96 -7.94
CA ASP A 208 -5.55 11.12 -8.30
C ASP A 208 -5.68 11.96 -9.60
N PRO A 209 -6.22 11.39 -10.68
CA PRO A 209 -6.37 12.10 -11.95
C PRO A 209 -7.36 13.28 -11.88
N ASN A 210 -8.19 13.34 -10.84
CA ASN A 210 -9.15 14.42 -10.63
C ASN A 210 -8.57 15.60 -9.83
N ARG A 211 -7.33 15.47 -9.34
CA ARG A 211 -6.63 16.53 -8.61
C ARG A 211 -5.66 17.27 -9.53
N SER A 212 -5.44 18.55 -9.26
CA SER A 212 -4.50 19.35 -10.04
C SER A 212 -3.05 19.06 -9.66
N LEU A 213 -2.13 19.25 -10.61
CA LEU A 213 -0.69 19.14 -10.36
C LEU A 213 -0.23 20.10 -9.24
N ARG A 214 -0.82 21.30 -9.16
CA ARG A 214 -0.53 22.27 -8.08
C ARG A 214 -0.91 21.70 -6.71
N TRP A 215 -2.02 20.99 -6.61
CA TRP A 215 -2.44 20.33 -5.39
C TRP A 215 -1.47 19.20 -5.01
N ALA A 216 -1.06 18.37 -5.98
CA ALA A 216 -0.09 17.31 -5.77
C ALA A 216 1.24 17.84 -5.26
N TRP A 217 1.79 18.90 -5.87
CA TRP A 217 3.01 19.55 -5.40
C TRP A 217 2.87 20.12 -3.98
N ARG A 218 1.74 20.74 -3.66
CA ARG A 218 1.49 21.25 -2.29
C ARG A 218 1.48 20.13 -1.26
N THR A 219 0.84 19.01 -1.58
CA THR A 219 0.80 17.81 -0.75
C THR A 219 2.21 17.25 -0.52
N MET A 220 3.00 17.11 -1.58
CA MET A 220 4.38 16.63 -1.47
C MET A 220 5.28 17.56 -0.65
N LEU A 221 5.23 18.85 -0.90
CA LEU A 221 6.01 19.83 -0.13
C LEU A 221 5.58 19.87 1.35
N GLY A 222 4.29 19.72 1.63
CA GLY A 222 3.77 19.58 2.99
C GLY A 222 4.34 18.34 3.68
N TYR A 223 4.32 17.20 3.00
CA TYR A 223 4.91 15.95 3.48
C TYR A 223 6.40 16.12 3.84
N TRP A 224 7.20 16.65 2.92
CA TRP A 224 8.64 16.85 3.16
C TRP A 224 8.96 17.83 4.30
N ARG A 225 8.10 18.82 4.56
CA ARG A 225 8.26 19.68 5.74
C ARG A 225 8.07 18.90 7.05
N HIS A 226 7.13 17.95 7.10
CA HIS A 226 6.98 17.07 8.26
C HIS A 226 8.19 16.15 8.44
N VAL A 227 8.74 15.60 7.34
CA VAL A 227 9.97 14.80 7.36
C VAL A 227 11.13 15.61 7.96
N GLU A 228 11.32 16.84 7.47
CA GLU A 228 12.37 17.74 7.96
C GLU A 228 12.19 18.07 9.46
N THR A 229 10.97 18.39 9.87
CA THR A 229 10.67 18.71 11.28
C THR A 229 10.96 17.52 12.19
N LEU A 230 10.56 16.31 11.80
CA LEU A 230 10.80 15.09 12.56
C LEU A 230 12.31 14.74 12.62
N ALA A 231 13.02 14.87 11.50
CA ALA A 231 14.46 14.65 11.46
C ALA A 231 15.19 15.62 12.41
N GLY A 232 14.80 16.89 12.37
CA GLY A 232 15.34 17.91 13.30
C GLY A 232 15.08 17.57 14.77
N ALA A 233 13.86 17.12 15.10
CA ALA A 233 13.51 16.70 16.45
C ALA A 233 14.32 15.48 16.91
N ARG A 234 14.54 14.48 16.02
CA ARG A 234 15.35 13.30 16.31
C ARG A 234 16.84 13.61 16.53
N ILE A 235 17.36 14.58 15.79
CA ILE A 235 18.73 15.06 15.98
C ILE A 235 18.84 15.81 17.33
N ALA A 236 17.85 16.65 17.63
CA ALA A 236 17.85 17.46 18.84
C ALA A 236 17.75 16.62 20.13
N ASP A 237 17.00 15.51 20.11
CA ASP A 237 16.87 14.59 21.26
C ASP A 237 17.98 13.54 21.32
N GLY A 238 18.91 13.53 20.35
CA GLY A 238 20.04 12.61 20.29
C GLY A 238 19.67 11.20 19.83
N SER A 239 18.44 10.95 19.36
CA SER A 239 18.00 9.64 18.86
C SER A 239 18.18 9.49 17.34
N GLY A 240 18.62 10.52 16.66
CA GLY A 240 18.94 10.54 15.24
C GLY A 240 20.29 11.16 14.95
N GLU A 241 20.98 10.62 13.96
CA GLU A 241 22.24 11.18 13.46
C GLU A 241 22.08 11.57 11.98
N PRO A 242 22.59 12.76 11.57
CA PRO A 242 22.60 13.12 10.17
C PRO A 242 23.56 12.23 9.40
N ILE A 243 23.13 11.64 8.30
CA ILE A 243 24.02 10.90 7.42
C ILE A 243 24.99 11.84 6.72
N THR A 244 26.24 11.43 6.62
CA THR A 244 27.27 12.16 5.89
C THR A 244 27.04 12.06 4.37
N LYS A 245 27.59 13.00 3.60
CA LYS A 245 27.55 12.94 2.13
C LYS A 245 28.14 11.65 1.58
N LYS A 246 29.17 11.10 2.24
CA LYS A 246 29.80 9.84 1.86
C LYS A 246 28.85 8.67 2.06
N GLU A 247 28.23 8.56 3.24
CA GLU A 247 27.25 7.50 3.51
C GLU A 247 26.06 7.55 2.58
N ALA A 248 25.52 8.76 2.30
CA ALA A 248 24.45 8.92 1.33
C ALA A 248 24.86 8.44 -0.08
N TRP A 249 26.11 8.73 -0.49
CA TRP A 249 26.63 8.27 -1.76
C TRP A 249 26.85 6.76 -1.82
N ASP A 250 27.35 6.17 -0.75
CA ASP A 250 27.58 4.73 -0.64
C ASP A 250 26.22 3.98 -0.69
N MET A 251 25.21 4.45 0.06
CA MET A 251 23.85 3.91 0.00
C MET A 251 23.24 3.97 -1.41
N LEU A 252 23.42 5.10 -2.13
CA LEU A 252 22.94 5.24 -3.50
C LEU A 252 23.63 4.23 -4.43
N ASN A 253 24.94 4.08 -4.32
CA ASN A 253 25.69 3.14 -5.15
C ASN A 253 25.29 1.69 -4.89
N ASP A 254 25.04 1.31 -3.63
CA ASP A 254 24.58 -0.02 -3.27
C ASP A 254 23.18 -0.30 -3.81
N PHE A 255 22.28 0.69 -3.73
CA PHE A 255 20.95 0.60 -4.34
C PHE A 255 21.02 0.41 -5.87
N LEU A 256 21.85 1.22 -6.56
CA LEU A 256 22.03 1.11 -8.02
C LEU A 256 22.62 -0.24 -8.44
N ARG A 257 23.57 -0.79 -7.66
CA ARG A 257 24.13 -2.12 -7.87
C ARG A 257 23.09 -3.23 -7.67
N ALA A 258 22.22 -3.10 -6.65
CA ALA A 258 21.14 -4.05 -6.40
C ALA A 258 20.10 -4.07 -7.53
N MET A 259 19.81 -2.90 -8.14
CA MET A 259 18.89 -2.79 -9.27
C MET A 259 19.45 -3.31 -10.60
N SER A 260 20.75 -3.45 -10.73
CA SER A 260 21.43 -3.92 -11.96
C SER A 260 21.62 -5.45 -12.01
N ARG A 261 21.22 -6.16 -10.95
CA ARG A 261 21.18 -7.63 -10.86
C ARG A 261 19.76 -8.16 -11.09
#